data_c3fd77be3c4db9104831fe76be5bcf2c
#
_entry.id   c3fd77be3c4db9104831fe76be5bcf2c
#
_cell.length_a   1.000
_cell.length_b   1.000
_cell.length_c   1.000
_cell.angle_alpha   90.00
_cell.angle_beta   90.00
_cell.angle_gamma   90.00
#
_symmetry.space_group_name_H-M   'P 1'
#
loop_
_entity.id
_entity.type
_entity.pdbx_description
1 polymer ?
#
loop_
_entity_poly.entity_id
_entity_poly.type
_entity_poly.pdbx_seq_one_letter_code
_entity_poly.pdbx_strand_id
1 'polypeptide(L)'
;MTRRLLWMVVCCLPFISGCKQSECAISENAIDDTIYQNLPFDMPKVQQPVFPAYEVNISKFGAKGDGMTLNTKAINDAIKEVNQRGGGKVIIPEGTWLTGPIELLSNVNLYTERNALVLFTGDFEAYPIIPTSFEGLDTRRCQSPISARDAENIAITGYGIFDGNGDCWRPVKKEKLTASQWNKLVKSGGVLDAQERIWYPTAGSLKGAMACKDFNVPEGINTDEEWNEIRAWLRPVLLSFVKSKKVLLEGVTFKNSPSWCLHPLSCEDITVNNIQVINPWYSQNGDALDLESCKNALIINSVFDAGDDAICIKSGKDENGRRRGEPCQNVIVK
;
A
#
# COMPACT_ATOMS: atom_id res chain seq x y z
N MET A 1 70.84 -42.07 -40.25
CA MET A 1 70.22 -40.73 -40.11
C MET A 1 68.73 -40.85 -40.33
N THR A 2 68.00 -40.99 -39.26
CA THR A 2 66.53 -41.25 -39.27
C THR A 2 65.80 -40.06 -38.65
N ARG A 3 65.07 -39.30 -39.47
CA ARG A 3 64.23 -38.20 -39.07
C ARG A 3 62.89 -38.75 -38.52
N ARG A 4 62.61 -38.49 -37.25
CA ARG A 4 61.28 -38.76 -36.67
C ARG A 4 60.39 -37.55 -36.91
N LEU A 5 59.22 -37.76 -37.57
CA LEU A 5 58.13 -36.84 -37.73
C LEU A 5 57.28 -36.84 -36.48
N LEU A 6 57.10 -35.68 -35.84
CA LEU A 6 56.22 -35.50 -34.70
C LEU A 6 54.85 -35.07 -35.19
N TRP A 7 53.78 -35.86 -34.97
CA TRP A 7 52.43 -35.47 -35.25
C TRP A 7 51.86 -34.75 -34.06
N MET A 8 51.43 -33.50 -34.27
CA MET A 8 50.68 -32.68 -33.30
C MET A 8 49.20 -32.97 -33.46
N VAL A 9 48.58 -33.63 -32.48
CA VAL A 9 47.12 -33.83 -32.42
C VAL A 9 46.56 -32.59 -31.72
N VAL A 10 45.80 -31.80 -32.47
CA VAL A 10 45.00 -30.66 -31.92
C VAL A 10 43.67 -31.24 -31.49
N CYS A 11 43.49 -31.34 -30.14
CA CYS A 11 42.19 -31.65 -29.55
C CYS A 11 41.29 -30.39 -29.52
N CYS A 12 40.31 -30.31 -30.40
CA CYS A 12 39.22 -29.36 -30.29
C CYS A 12 38.26 -29.82 -29.20
N LEU A 13 38.28 -29.16 -28.06
CA LEU A 13 37.22 -29.29 -27.03
C LEU A 13 36.03 -28.41 -27.42
N PRO A 14 34.83 -28.93 -27.43
CA PRO A 14 33.63 -28.10 -27.61
C PRO A 14 33.35 -27.31 -26.34
N PHE A 15 33.31 -25.99 -26.45
CA PHE A 15 32.78 -25.11 -25.40
C PHE A 15 31.28 -25.36 -25.29
N ILE A 16 30.86 -26.13 -24.32
CA ILE A 16 29.46 -26.20 -23.87
C ILE A 16 29.22 -24.96 -23.03
N SER A 17 28.62 -23.92 -23.62
CA SER A 17 28.11 -22.77 -22.93
C SER A 17 26.89 -23.22 -22.12
N GLY A 18 27.13 -23.61 -20.88
CA GLY A 18 26.07 -23.90 -19.92
C GLY A 18 25.35 -22.59 -19.58
N CYS A 19 24.11 -22.47 -20.05
CA CYS A 19 23.17 -21.48 -19.57
C CYS A 19 22.96 -21.78 -18.08
N LYS A 20 23.56 -21.00 -17.17
CA LYS A 20 23.20 -21.03 -15.75
C LYS A 20 21.76 -20.53 -15.64
N GLN A 21 20.81 -21.44 -15.45
CA GLN A 21 19.53 -21.09 -14.87
C GLN A 21 19.82 -20.43 -13.52
N SER A 22 19.49 -19.15 -13.39
CA SER A 22 19.48 -18.46 -12.11
C SER A 22 18.47 -19.18 -11.23
N GLU A 23 18.95 -19.83 -10.17
CA GLU A 23 18.11 -20.32 -9.09
C GLU A 23 17.28 -19.14 -8.57
N CYS A 24 15.96 -19.25 -8.76
CA CYS A 24 15.00 -18.35 -8.15
C CYS A 24 15.17 -18.48 -6.63
N ALA A 25 15.56 -17.41 -5.96
CA ALA A 25 15.63 -17.40 -4.50
C ALA A 25 14.21 -17.69 -3.97
N ILE A 26 14.03 -18.87 -3.40
CA ILE A 26 12.82 -19.25 -2.69
C ILE A 26 12.72 -18.28 -1.51
N SER A 27 11.59 -17.58 -1.38
CA SER A 27 11.27 -16.77 -0.20
C SER A 27 11.49 -17.62 1.06
N GLU A 28 12.19 -17.09 2.07
CA GLU A 28 12.40 -17.77 3.37
C GLU A 28 11.06 -18.10 4.07
N ASN A 29 9.94 -17.57 3.60
CA ASN A 29 8.58 -17.75 4.10
C ASN A 29 7.68 -18.44 3.06
N ALA A 30 8.10 -19.56 2.49
CA ALA A 30 7.23 -20.35 1.60
C ALA A 30 5.92 -20.68 2.31
N ILE A 31 4.79 -20.29 1.72
CA ILE A 31 3.46 -20.59 2.26
C ILE A 31 3.25 -22.10 2.17
N ASP A 32 2.97 -22.72 3.32
CA ASP A 32 2.69 -24.15 3.39
C ASP A 32 1.37 -24.46 2.67
N ASP A 33 1.41 -25.35 1.71
CA ASP A 33 0.24 -25.82 0.97
C ASP A 33 -0.84 -26.46 1.85
N THR A 34 -0.53 -26.82 3.08
CA THR A 34 -1.51 -27.32 4.05
C THR A 34 -2.61 -26.30 4.37
N ILE A 35 -2.37 -25.01 4.10
CA ILE A 35 -3.37 -23.94 4.27
C ILE A 35 -4.62 -24.18 3.39
N TYR A 36 -4.49 -24.88 2.28
CA TYR A 36 -5.57 -25.18 1.35
C TYR A 36 -6.28 -26.51 1.65
N GLN A 37 -5.85 -27.24 2.68
CA GLN A 37 -6.44 -28.54 3.03
C GLN A 37 -7.66 -28.36 3.96
N ASN A 38 -8.64 -29.27 3.76
CA ASN A 38 -9.86 -29.33 4.59
C ASN A 38 -10.67 -28.01 4.63
N LEU A 39 -10.64 -27.23 3.57
CA LEU A 39 -11.49 -26.05 3.43
C LEU A 39 -12.95 -26.48 3.13
N PRO A 40 -13.94 -25.69 3.59
CA PRO A 40 -15.36 -25.96 3.30
C PRO A 40 -15.78 -25.60 1.87
N PHE A 41 -14.85 -25.13 1.03
CA PHE A 41 -15.05 -24.75 -0.37
C PHE A 41 -13.77 -25.00 -1.19
N ASP A 42 -13.94 -25.13 -2.50
CA ASP A 42 -12.79 -25.24 -3.39
C ASP A 42 -12.13 -23.88 -3.58
N MET A 43 -10.90 -23.77 -3.10
CA MET A 43 -10.11 -22.55 -3.25
C MET A 43 -8.94 -22.78 -4.20
N PRO A 44 -8.84 -22.00 -5.29
CA PRO A 44 -7.65 -22.05 -6.15
C PRO A 44 -6.42 -21.55 -5.37
N LYS A 45 -5.24 -22.12 -5.68
CA LYS A 45 -4.00 -21.60 -5.08
C LYS A 45 -3.77 -20.17 -5.52
N VAL A 46 -3.55 -19.30 -4.55
CA VAL A 46 -3.21 -17.88 -4.78
C VAL A 46 -1.84 -17.80 -5.45
N GLN A 47 -1.81 -17.16 -6.60
CA GLN A 47 -0.58 -16.99 -7.36
C GLN A 47 0.30 -15.92 -6.73
N GLN A 48 1.59 -16.25 -6.51
CA GLN A 48 2.56 -15.31 -5.97
C GLN A 48 3.23 -14.51 -7.09
N PRO A 49 3.56 -13.22 -6.88
CA PRO A 49 4.36 -12.48 -7.84
C PRO A 49 5.78 -13.03 -7.92
N VAL A 50 6.36 -12.99 -9.12
CA VAL A 50 7.74 -13.38 -9.37
C VAL A 50 8.48 -12.23 -10.03
N PHE A 51 9.66 -11.92 -9.53
CA PHE A 51 10.45 -10.77 -9.95
C PHE A 51 11.79 -11.18 -10.57
N PRO A 52 12.24 -10.49 -11.63
CA PRO A 52 13.62 -10.60 -12.09
C PRO A 52 14.64 -10.21 -11.01
N ALA A 53 15.88 -10.68 -11.13
CA ALA A 53 16.94 -10.42 -10.17
C ALA A 53 17.51 -8.98 -10.22
N TYR A 54 16.93 -8.09 -11.02
CA TYR A 54 17.36 -6.70 -11.12
C TYR A 54 16.96 -5.91 -9.86
N GLU A 55 17.93 -5.17 -9.30
CA GLU A 55 17.72 -4.38 -8.07
C GLU A 55 18.29 -2.97 -8.20
N VAL A 56 17.56 -1.99 -7.67
CA VAL A 56 18.05 -0.62 -7.52
C VAL A 56 17.78 -0.07 -6.13
N ASN A 57 18.72 0.72 -5.62
CA ASN A 57 18.55 1.47 -4.38
C ASN A 57 18.13 2.90 -4.70
N ILE A 58 17.11 3.43 -3.99
CA ILE A 58 16.57 4.77 -4.20
C ILE A 58 17.61 5.88 -4.03
N SER A 59 18.66 5.67 -3.26
CA SER A 59 19.76 6.64 -3.10
C SER A 59 20.47 6.95 -4.41
N LYS A 60 20.47 6.03 -5.39
CA LYS A 60 21.00 6.27 -6.74
C LYS A 60 20.18 7.29 -7.53
N PHE A 61 18.95 7.56 -7.12
CA PHE A 61 18.05 8.57 -7.69
C PHE A 61 18.05 9.88 -6.90
N GLY A 62 18.99 10.03 -5.96
CA GLY A 62 19.14 11.23 -5.15
C GLY A 62 18.28 11.29 -3.89
N ALA A 63 17.64 10.17 -3.52
CA ALA A 63 16.91 10.09 -2.26
C ALA A 63 17.83 10.22 -1.05
N LYS A 64 17.33 10.86 0.03
CA LYS A 64 18.05 11.06 1.29
C LYS A 64 17.18 10.60 2.47
N GLY A 65 17.76 9.73 3.30
CA GLY A 65 17.11 9.17 4.49
C GLY A 65 17.24 10.05 5.74
N ASP A 66 17.12 11.37 5.60
CA ASP A 66 17.35 12.37 6.65
C ASP A 66 16.07 12.82 7.38
N GLY A 67 14.90 12.32 6.98
CA GLY A 67 13.59 12.69 7.53
C GLY A 67 13.09 14.08 7.13
N MET A 68 13.81 14.80 6.28
CA MET A 68 13.47 16.18 5.88
C MET A 68 13.36 16.36 4.37
N THR A 69 14.23 15.70 3.62
CA THR A 69 14.21 15.76 2.15
C THR A 69 13.01 15.01 1.58
N LEU A 70 12.21 15.67 0.74
CA LEU A 70 11.08 15.03 0.07
C LEU A 70 11.58 14.12 -1.06
N ASN A 71 11.37 12.82 -0.93
CA ASN A 71 11.90 11.78 -1.81
C ASN A 71 10.92 11.25 -2.86
N THR A 72 9.72 11.84 -2.98
CA THR A 72 8.64 11.35 -3.86
C THR A 72 9.11 11.08 -5.27
N LYS A 73 9.83 12.05 -5.87
CA LYS A 73 10.33 11.91 -7.23
C LYS A 73 11.36 10.78 -7.33
N ALA A 74 12.33 10.72 -6.42
CA ALA A 74 13.40 9.73 -6.45
C ALA A 74 12.88 8.30 -6.31
N ILE A 75 11.89 8.07 -5.43
CA ILE A 75 11.27 6.76 -5.25
C ILE A 75 10.47 6.37 -6.50
N ASN A 76 9.64 7.27 -7.03
CA ASN A 76 8.85 6.98 -8.24
C ASN A 76 9.73 6.81 -9.49
N ASP A 77 10.85 7.52 -9.62
CA ASP A 77 11.81 7.32 -10.70
C ASP A 77 12.50 5.95 -10.60
N ALA A 78 12.85 5.49 -9.40
CA ALA A 78 13.39 4.15 -9.18
C ALA A 78 12.37 3.05 -9.56
N ILE A 79 11.10 3.21 -9.20
CA ILE A 79 10.01 2.30 -9.59
C ILE A 79 9.87 2.25 -11.11
N LYS A 80 9.87 3.40 -11.77
CA LYS A 80 9.83 3.50 -13.22
C LYS A 80 10.99 2.79 -13.92
N GLU A 81 12.21 3.02 -13.43
CA GLU A 81 13.41 2.36 -13.96
C GLU A 81 13.30 0.84 -13.90
N VAL A 82 12.90 0.30 -12.74
CA VAL A 82 12.73 -1.15 -12.54
C VAL A 82 11.64 -1.69 -13.46
N ASN A 83 10.49 -1.04 -13.53
CA ASN A 83 9.40 -1.44 -14.43
C ASN A 83 9.82 -1.46 -15.90
N GLN A 84 10.52 -0.41 -16.38
CA GLN A 84 10.99 -0.30 -17.76
C GLN A 84 12.03 -1.37 -18.14
N ARG A 85 12.75 -1.92 -17.15
CA ARG A 85 13.69 -3.04 -17.34
C ARG A 85 13.02 -4.41 -17.29
N GLY A 86 11.70 -4.45 -17.21
CA GLY A 86 10.93 -5.69 -17.15
C GLY A 86 10.63 -6.19 -15.74
N GLY A 87 11.06 -5.44 -14.70
CA GLY A 87 10.75 -5.74 -13.33
C GLY A 87 11.97 -5.94 -12.43
N GLY A 88 11.72 -6.15 -11.13
CA GLY A 88 12.76 -6.34 -10.13
C GLY A 88 12.42 -5.71 -8.78
N LYS A 89 13.46 -5.33 -8.03
CA LYS A 89 13.34 -4.82 -6.67
C LYS A 89 13.81 -3.37 -6.57
N VAL A 90 12.98 -2.52 -5.95
CA VAL A 90 13.36 -1.17 -5.52
C VAL A 90 13.65 -1.22 -4.02
N ILE A 91 14.88 -0.92 -3.64
CA ILE A 91 15.34 -1.00 -2.25
C ILE A 91 15.27 0.37 -1.59
N ILE A 92 14.52 0.43 -0.48
CA ILE A 92 14.53 1.54 0.47
C ILE A 92 15.42 1.11 1.64
N PRO A 93 16.63 1.68 1.78
CA PRO A 93 17.57 1.28 2.84
C PRO A 93 17.16 1.84 4.20
N GLU A 94 17.93 1.52 5.25
CA GLU A 94 17.73 2.09 6.58
C GLU A 94 17.74 3.62 6.55
N GLY A 95 16.94 4.28 7.41
CA GLY A 95 16.81 5.73 7.49
C GLY A 95 15.36 6.20 7.56
N THR A 96 15.16 7.50 7.64
CA THR A 96 13.82 8.13 7.64
C THR A 96 13.59 8.82 6.29
N TRP A 97 12.66 8.28 5.51
CA TRP A 97 12.40 8.69 4.13
C TRP A 97 11.08 9.46 4.05
N LEU A 98 11.16 10.81 4.14
CA LEU A 98 9.98 11.67 3.94
C LEU A 98 9.57 11.62 2.46
N THR A 99 8.29 11.35 2.18
CA THR A 99 7.76 11.25 0.82
C THR A 99 6.31 11.71 0.70
N GLY A 100 5.88 12.06 -0.49
CA GLY A 100 4.48 12.12 -0.91
C GLY A 100 4.05 10.79 -1.53
N PRO A 101 3.01 10.80 -2.40
CA PRO A 101 2.47 9.57 -2.99
C PRO A 101 3.49 8.76 -3.80
N ILE A 102 3.46 7.45 -3.58
CA ILE A 102 4.25 6.43 -4.30
C ILE A 102 3.28 5.62 -5.16
N GLU A 103 3.60 5.44 -6.44
CA GLU A 103 2.81 4.61 -7.37
C GLU A 103 3.61 3.37 -7.78
N LEU A 104 3.12 2.18 -7.40
CA LEU A 104 3.70 0.92 -7.83
C LEU A 104 3.25 0.58 -9.25
N LEU A 105 4.21 0.14 -10.06
CA LEU A 105 4.01 -0.32 -11.42
C LEU A 105 4.19 -1.85 -11.50
N SER A 106 3.67 -2.46 -12.56
CA SER A 106 3.78 -3.92 -12.77
C SER A 106 5.23 -4.42 -12.68
N ASN A 107 5.39 -5.62 -12.15
CA ASN A 107 6.66 -6.31 -11.97
C ASN A 107 7.64 -5.64 -11.01
N VAL A 108 7.14 -4.82 -10.06
CA VAL A 108 7.98 -4.12 -9.07
C VAL A 108 7.71 -4.64 -7.66
N ASN A 109 8.78 -5.02 -6.96
CA ASN A 109 8.83 -5.25 -5.53
C ASN A 109 9.46 -4.05 -4.83
N LEU A 110 8.67 -3.29 -4.06
CA LEU A 110 9.17 -2.24 -3.18
C LEU A 110 9.65 -2.88 -1.88
N TYR A 111 10.95 -3.00 -1.72
CA TYR A 111 11.58 -3.67 -0.58
C TYR A 111 12.15 -2.66 0.40
N THR A 112 11.83 -2.81 1.68
CA THR A 112 12.36 -1.98 2.76
C THR A 112 13.33 -2.77 3.63
N GLU A 113 14.53 -2.23 3.84
CA GLU A 113 15.48 -2.81 4.78
C GLU A 113 15.03 -2.64 6.24
N ARG A 114 15.73 -3.31 7.17
CA ARG A 114 15.51 -3.08 8.61
C ARG A 114 15.81 -1.62 8.95
N ASN A 115 15.05 -1.06 9.90
CA ASN A 115 15.15 0.34 10.32
C ASN A 115 14.83 1.38 9.21
N ALA A 116 14.22 0.97 8.10
CA ALA A 116 13.66 1.90 7.14
C ALA A 116 12.30 2.41 7.64
N LEU A 117 12.15 3.74 7.76
CA LEU A 117 10.89 4.41 8.02
C LEU A 117 10.51 5.24 6.80
N VAL A 118 9.46 4.87 6.11
CA VAL A 118 8.83 5.66 5.04
C VAL A 118 7.75 6.50 5.67
N LEU A 119 8.02 7.81 5.81
CA LEU A 119 7.11 8.77 6.43
C LEU A 119 6.41 9.59 5.35
N PHE A 120 5.09 9.52 5.31
CA PHE A 120 4.32 10.30 4.35
C PHE A 120 4.12 11.74 4.84
N THR A 121 4.30 12.71 3.93
CA THR A 121 4.18 14.13 4.27
C THR A 121 2.76 14.50 4.71
N GLY A 122 2.67 15.42 5.69
CA GLY A 122 1.40 16.05 6.06
C GLY A 122 1.02 17.24 5.19
N ASP A 123 1.78 17.54 4.15
CA ASP A 123 1.43 18.57 3.18
C ASP A 123 0.33 18.03 2.24
N PHE A 124 -0.89 18.51 2.42
CA PHE A 124 -2.05 18.08 1.63
C PHE A 124 -1.92 18.39 0.14
N GLU A 125 -1.15 19.41 -0.24
CA GLU A 125 -0.96 19.78 -1.65
C GLU A 125 -0.09 18.76 -2.40
N ALA A 126 0.68 17.94 -1.70
CA ALA A 126 1.44 16.84 -2.29
C ALA A 126 0.55 15.71 -2.83
N TYR A 127 -0.75 15.71 -2.50
CA TYR A 127 -1.69 14.64 -2.84
C TYR A 127 -2.75 15.12 -3.86
N PRO A 128 -2.62 14.80 -5.14
CA PRO A 128 -3.63 15.14 -6.15
C PRO A 128 -5.02 14.58 -5.76
N ILE A 129 -6.06 15.35 -6.04
CA ILE A 129 -7.46 14.88 -5.88
C ILE A 129 -7.81 14.07 -7.11
N ILE A 130 -8.13 12.79 -6.93
CA ILE A 130 -8.40 11.84 -8.00
C ILE A 130 -9.80 11.19 -7.86
N PRO A 131 -10.42 10.76 -8.96
CA PRO A 131 -11.57 9.87 -8.92
C PRO A 131 -11.18 8.52 -8.29
N THR A 132 -12.00 8.04 -7.34
CA THR A 132 -11.75 6.78 -6.64
C THR A 132 -13.06 6.21 -6.07
N SER A 133 -12.96 5.13 -5.30
CA SER A 133 -14.05 4.59 -4.48
C SER A 133 -13.67 4.68 -3.01
N PHE A 134 -14.64 5.07 -2.18
CA PHE A 134 -14.51 5.04 -0.72
C PHE A 134 -15.86 4.63 -0.11
N GLU A 135 -15.84 3.79 0.93
CA GLU A 135 -17.05 3.19 1.50
C GLU A 135 -17.94 2.48 0.47
N GLY A 136 -17.34 1.95 -0.60
CA GLY A 136 -18.06 1.28 -1.70
C GLY A 136 -18.76 2.22 -2.70
N LEU A 137 -18.60 3.53 -2.56
CA LEU A 137 -19.21 4.57 -3.39
C LEU A 137 -18.16 5.29 -4.24
N ASP A 138 -18.56 5.65 -5.47
CA ASP A 138 -17.71 6.45 -6.35
C ASP A 138 -17.63 7.90 -5.84
N THR A 139 -16.41 8.44 -5.75
CA THR A 139 -16.14 9.76 -5.21
C THR A 139 -14.79 10.31 -5.72
N ARG A 140 -14.37 11.47 -5.20
CA ARG A 140 -13.02 12.01 -5.35
C ARG A 140 -12.36 12.09 -3.97
N ARG A 141 -11.08 11.71 -3.90
CA ARG A 141 -10.27 11.84 -2.67
C ARG A 141 -8.83 12.17 -3.04
N CYS A 142 -8.05 12.56 -2.06
CA CYS A 142 -6.61 12.66 -2.24
C CYS A 142 -6.02 11.30 -2.64
N GLN A 143 -5.05 11.29 -3.55
CA GLN A 143 -4.34 10.09 -3.96
C GLN A 143 -3.75 9.39 -2.73
N SER A 144 -3.85 8.07 -2.69
CA SER A 144 -3.28 7.27 -1.60
C SER A 144 -1.77 7.41 -1.51
N PRO A 145 -1.22 7.47 -0.29
CA PRO A 145 0.23 7.44 -0.06
C PRO A 145 0.95 6.33 -0.82
N ILE A 146 0.32 5.15 -0.92
CA ILE A 146 0.80 4.05 -1.75
C ILE A 146 -0.36 3.63 -2.66
N SER A 147 -0.12 3.61 -3.96
CA SER A 147 -1.15 3.25 -4.94
C SER A 147 -0.61 2.32 -6.03
N ALA A 148 -1.52 1.52 -6.61
CA ALA A 148 -1.32 0.80 -7.86
C ALA A 148 -2.67 0.67 -8.57
N ARG A 149 -2.67 0.72 -9.89
CA ARG A 149 -3.88 0.51 -10.70
C ARG A 149 -3.55 -0.33 -11.93
N ASP A 150 -4.41 -1.32 -12.19
CA ASP A 150 -4.27 -2.23 -13.33
C ASP A 150 -2.87 -2.86 -13.44
N ALA A 151 -2.20 -3.09 -12.27
CA ALA A 151 -0.85 -3.60 -12.17
C ALA A 151 -0.84 -5.12 -11.91
N GLU A 152 0.19 -5.79 -12.39
CA GLU A 152 0.41 -7.22 -12.15
C GLU A 152 1.81 -7.48 -11.59
N ASN A 153 1.96 -8.53 -10.77
CA ASN A 153 3.20 -8.87 -10.08
C ASN A 153 3.76 -7.67 -9.29
N ILE A 154 3.05 -7.25 -8.26
CA ILE A 154 3.48 -6.16 -7.38
C ILE A 154 3.66 -6.65 -5.96
N ALA A 155 4.67 -6.14 -5.28
CA ALA A 155 4.91 -6.46 -3.89
C ALA A 155 5.40 -5.27 -3.08
N ILE A 156 5.08 -5.32 -1.78
CA ILE A 156 5.76 -4.53 -0.74
C ILE A 156 6.29 -5.53 0.27
N THR A 157 7.61 -5.61 0.39
CA THR A 157 8.25 -6.63 1.23
C THR A 157 9.37 -6.05 2.10
N GLY A 158 9.89 -6.86 3.01
CA GLY A 158 11.01 -6.51 3.86
C GLY A 158 10.63 -6.30 5.31
N TYR A 159 11.20 -5.28 5.98
CA TYR A 159 11.11 -5.13 7.44
C TYR A 159 10.76 -3.70 7.89
N GLY A 160 10.58 -2.79 6.94
CA GLY A 160 10.39 -1.37 7.22
C GLY A 160 8.98 -1.01 7.67
N ILE A 161 8.83 0.26 8.00
CA ILE A 161 7.59 0.85 8.48
C ILE A 161 7.11 1.89 7.47
N PHE A 162 5.84 1.81 7.09
CA PHE A 162 5.13 2.83 6.31
C PHE A 162 4.19 3.59 7.25
N ASP A 163 4.54 4.85 7.55
CA ASP A 163 3.77 5.73 8.44
C ASP A 163 2.97 6.75 7.63
N GLY A 164 1.65 6.61 7.63
CA GLY A 164 0.73 7.48 6.88
C GLY A 164 0.59 8.89 7.44
N ASN A 165 1.23 9.20 8.58
CA ASN A 165 1.14 10.50 9.26
C ASN A 165 -0.31 10.98 9.44
N GLY A 166 -1.21 10.04 9.75
CA GLY A 166 -2.66 10.25 9.74
C GLY A 166 -3.17 11.28 10.75
N ASP A 167 -2.37 11.62 11.76
CA ASP A 167 -2.80 12.58 12.78
C ASP A 167 -3.07 13.97 12.21
N CYS A 168 -2.37 14.38 11.14
CA CYS A 168 -2.65 15.64 10.46
C CYS A 168 -3.94 15.65 9.64
N TRP A 169 -4.49 14.46 9.34
CA TRP A 169 -5.68 14.28 8.51
C TRP A 169 -6.97 14.03 9.29
N ARG A 170 -6.86 13.29 10.41
CA ARG A 170 -8.02 12.68 11.05
C ARG A 170 -8.79 13.65 11.94
N PRO A 171 -10.13 13.70 11.84
CA PRO A 171 -10.96 14.25 12.91
C PRO A 171 -10.90 13.33 14.13
N VAL A 172 -11.11 13.89 15.31
CA VAL A 172 -11.07 13.16 16.58
C VAL A 172 -12.34 13.44 17.38
N LYS A 173 -13.05 12.38 17.78
CA LYS A 173 -14.23 12.48 18.63
C LYS A 173 -13.83 12.65 20.09
N LYS A 174 -14.43 13.60 20.79
CA LYS A 174 -14.20 13.89 22.21
C LYS A 174 -14.35 12.66 23.09
N GLU A 175 -15.36 11.84 22.82
CA GLU A 175 -15.67 10.62 23.56
C GLU A 175 -14.59 9.53 23.52
N LYS A 176 -13.70 9.61 22.54
CA LYS A 176 -12.55 8.68 22.37
C LYS A 176 -11.35 9.08 23.23
N LEU A 177 -11.36 10.25 23.86
CA LEU A 177 -10.24 10.80 24.59
C LEU A 177 -10.60 11.09 26.06
N THR A 178 -9.60 11.03 26.92
CA THR A 178 -9.73 11.59 28.28
C THR A 178 -9.83 13.12 28.22
N ALA A 179 -10.37 13.75 29.26
CA ALA A 179 -10.47 15.22 29.35
C ALA A 179 -9.12 15.92 29.15
N SER A 180 -8.03 15.35 29.69
CA SER A 180 -6.68 15.90 29.52
C SER A 180 -6.19 15.82 28.08
N GLN A 181 -6.38 14.68 27.41
CA GLN A 181 -6.01 14.49 26.01
C GLN A 181 -6.82 15.44 25.11
N TRP A 182 -8.15 15.54 25.33
CA TRP A 182 -9.00 16.46 24.60
C TRP A 182 -8.55 17.92 24.74
N ASN A 183 -8.32 18.37 25.97
CA ASN A 183 -7.86 19.75 26.21
C ASN A 183 -6.49 20.03 25.55
N LYS A 184 -5.58 19.04 25.52
CA LYS A 184 -4.30 19.16 24.82
C LYS A 184 -4.51 19.26 23.32
N LEU A 185 -5.39 18.43 22.74
CA LEU A 185 -5.69 18.43 21.31
C LEU A 185 -6.31 19.77 20.87
N VAL A 186 -7.32 20.26 21.59
CA VAL A 186 -7.95 21.57 21.28
C VAL A 186 -6.94 22.72 21.35
N LYS A 187 -6.03 22.70 22.33
CA LYS A 187 -4.97 23.71 22.46
C LYS A 187 -3.91 23.65 21.36
N SER A 188 -3.77 22.52 20.66
CA SER A 188 -2.80 22.39 19.55
C SER A 188 -3.24 23.11 18.26
N GLY A 189 -4.45 23.62 18.21
CA GLY A 189 -5.05 24.26 17.04
C GLY A 189 -6.23 23.47 16.48
N GLY A 190 -6.52 23.64 15.17
CA GLY A 190 -7.67 23.03 14.55
C GLY A 190 -8.98 23.76 14.85
N VAL A 191 -10.11 23.12 14.53
CA VAL A 191 -11.45 23.68 14.73
C VAL A 191 -12.39 22.65 15.33
N LEU A 192 -13.42 23.08 16.04
CA LEU A 192 -14.45 22.21 16.60
C LEU A 192 -15.74 22.28 15.76
N ASP A 193 -16.50 21.19 15.76
CA ASP A 193 -17.89 21.25 15.29
C ASP A 193 -18.76 22.13 16.19
N ALA A 194 -19.97 22.48 15.73
CA ALA A 194 -20.88 23.38 16.47
C ALA A 194 -21.30 22.85 17.86
N GLN A 195 -21.19 21.55 18.10
CA GLN A 195 -21.51 20.89 19.37
C GLN A 195 -20.29 20.64 20.23
N GLU A 196 -19.09 21.04 19.80
CA GLU A 196 -17.80 20.83 20.47
C GLU A 196 -17.53 19.36 20.82
N ARG A 197 -17.97 18.45 19.95
CA ARG A 197 -17.83 17.00 20.13
C ARG A 197 -16.80 16.36 19.20
N ILE A 198 -16.50 17.04 18.09
CA ILE A 198 -15.51 16.56 17.13
C ILE A 198 -14.50 17.68 16.85
N TRP A 199 -13.23 17.35 16.99
CA TRP A 199 -12.12 18.20 16.57
C TRP A 199 -11.72 17.87 15.15
N TYR A 200 -11.47 18.88 14.33
CA TYR A 200 -10.99 18.77 12.97
C TYR A 200 -9.65 19.47 12.83
N PRO A 201 -8.68 18.90 12.07
CA PRO A 201 -7.35 19.50 11.92
C PRO A 201 -7.37 20.85 11.22
N THR A 202 -8.34 21.09 10.33
CA THR A 202 -8.48 22.34 9.56
C THR A 202 -9.93 22.72 9.36
N ALA A 203 -10.18 24.01 9.02
CA ALA A 203 -11.50 24.48 8.63
C ALA A 203 -12.01 23.78 7.33
N GLY A 204 -11.11 23.45 6.39
CA GLY A 204 -11.44 22.69 5.19
C GLY A 204 -11.90 21.27 5.51
N SER A 205 -11.31 20.63 6.53
CA SER A 205 -11.77 19.33 7.01
C SER A 205 -13.19 19.38 7.58
N LEU A 206 -13.50 20.40 8.41
CA LEU A 206 -14.86 20.63 8.92
C LEU A 206 -15.84 20.92 7.78
N LYS A 207 -15.46 21.79 6.82
CA LYS A 207 -16.30 22.12 5.66
C LYS A 207 -16.66 20.86 4.85
N GLY A 208 -15.69 20.00 4.60
CA GLY A 208 -15.91 18.75 3.90
C GLY A 208 -16.79 17.77 4.67
N ALA A 209 -16.66 17.69 6.00
CA ALA A 209 -17.55 16.91 6.84
C ALA A 209 -19.00 17.38 6.75
N MET A 210 -19.22 18.69 6.73
CA MET A 210 -20.55 19.31 6.59
C MET A 210 -21.17 19.09 5.19
N ALA A 211 -20.39 18.82 4.17
CA ALA A 211 -20.86 18.48 2.83
C ALA A 211 -21.30 17.00 2.71
N CYS A 212 -21.05 16.17 3.71
CA CYS A 212 -21.47 14.77 3.74
C CYS A 212 -22.82 14.64 4.48
N LYS A 213 -23.76 13.84 3.91
CA LYS A 213 -25.04 13.55 4.58
C LYS A 213 -24.99 12.24 5.36
N ASP A 214 -24.89 11.12 4.65
CA ASP A 214 -25.00 9.79 5.27
C ASP A 214 -23.67 9.04 5.36
N PHE A 215 -22.74 9.35 4.46
CA PHE A 215 -21.44 8.69 4.34
C PHE A 215 -20.33 9.74 4.21
N ASN A 216 -19.05 9.29 4.25
CA ASN A 216 -17.91 10.20 4.09
C ASN A 216 -17.68 10.61 2.61
N VAL A 217 -18.76 10.67 1.83
CA VAL A 217 -18.77 11.10 0.42
C VAL A 217 -19.41 12.47 0.33
N PRO A 218 -18.65 13.53 0.00
CA PRO A 218 -19.19 14.88 -0.14
C PRO A 218 -20.20 14.99 -1.29
N GLU A 219 -21.28 15.71 -1.05
CA GLU A 219 -22.31 16.01 -2.04
C GLU A 219 -22.35 17.50 -2.35
N GLY A 220 -22.85 17.86 -3.55
CA GLY A 220 -23.02 19.25 -3.96
C GLY A 220 -21.73 20.01 -4.27
N ILE A 221 -20.60 19.30 -4.41
CA ILE A 221 -19.33 19.85 -4.83
C ILE A 221 -19.19 19.72 -6.34
N ASN A 222 -19.11 20.84 -7.07
CA ASN A 222 -19.22 20.88 -8.52
C ASN A 222 -17.96 21.35 -9.25
N THR A 223 -17.10 22.13 -8.58
CA THR A 223 -15.90 22.70 -9.20
C THR A 223 -14.62 22.17 -8.55
N ASP A 224 -13.51 22.25 -9.27
CA ASP A 224 -12.20 21.82 -8.73
C ASP A 224 -11.76 22.72 -7.57
N GLU A 225 -12.15 23.99 -7.58
CA GLU A 225 -11.90 24.93 -6.46
C GLU A 225 -12.63 24.49 -5.21
N GLU A 226 -13.91 24.12 -5.31
CA GLU A 226 -14.69 23.61 -4.17
C GLU A 226 -14.10 22.29 -3.62
N TRP A 227 -13.64 21.38 -4.50
CA TRP A 227 -12.93 20.18 -4.08
C TRP A 227 -11.62 20.51 -3.35
N ASN A 228 -10.87 21.51 -3.81
CA ASN A 228 -9.64 21.95 -3.17
C ASN A 228 -9.88 22.56 -1.79
N GLU A 229 -10.96 23.29 -1.58
CA GLU A 229 -11.31 23.88 -0.28
C GLU A 229 -11.57 22.82 0.80
N ILE A 230 -12.02 21.63 0.43
CA ILE A 230 -12.27 20.51 1.34
C ILE A 230 -11.16 19.45 1.29
N ARG A 231 -10.02 19.69 0.65
CA ARG A 231 -8.93 18.74 0.43
C ARG A 231 -8.55 17.98 1.71
N ALA A 232 -8.44 18.67 2.84
CA ALA A 232 -8.09 18.07 4.12
C ALA A 232 -9.15 17.06 4.65
N TRP A 233 -10.39 17.12 4.16
CA TRP A 233 -11.42 16.12 4.44
C TRP A 233 -11.29 14.88 3.55
N LEU A 234 -10.73 15.03 2.37
CA LEU A 234 -10.58 13.97 1.38
C LEU A 234 -9.43 12.99 1.77
N ARG A 235 -9.41 12.60 3.04
CA ARG A 235 -8.40 11.73 3.64
C ARG A 235 -8.19 10.48 2.78
N PRO A 236 -6.96 10.22 2.28
CA PRO A 236 -6.69 9.01 1.51
C PRO A 236 -6.67 7.76 2.41
N VAL A 237 -6.88 6.59 1.85
CA VAL A 237 -6.45 5.34 2.46
C VAL A 237 -4.92 5.24 2.31
N LEU A 238 -4.22 4.58 3.24
CA LEU A 238 -2.74 4.52 3.18
C LEU A 238 -2.27 3.76 1.94
N LEU A 239 -2.87 2.60 1.67
CA LEU A 239 -2.57 1.78 0.50
C LEU A 239 -3.85 1.50 -0.29
N SER A 240 -3.87 1.87 -1.56
CA SER A 240 -4.96 1.60 -2.48
C SER A 240 -4.44 0.87 -3.72
N PHE A 241 -4.75 -0.42 -3.83
CA PHE A 241 -4.50 -1.20 -5.04
C PHE A 241 -5.82 -1.49 -5.74
N VAL A 242 -5.93 -1.08 -6.99
CA VAL A 242 -7.18 -1.19 -7.76
C VAL A 242 -6.94 -2.05 -9.00
N LYS A 243 -7.78 -3.09 -9.19
CA LYS A 243 -7.74 -4.00 -10.36
C LYS A 243 -6.34 -4.59 -10.61
N SER A 244 -5.61 -4.85 -9.53
CA SER A 244 -4.25 -5.41 -9.61
C SER A 244 -4.27 -6.91 -9.34
N LYS A 245 -3.25 -7.63 -9.87
CA LYS A 245 -3.15 -9.09 -9.78
C LYS A 245 -1.79 -9.51 -9.24
N LYS A 246 -1.78 -10.66 -8.56
CA LYS A 246 -0.57 -11.23 -7.94
C LYS A 246 0.11 -10.20 -7.04
N VAL A 247 -0.59 -9.89 -5.95
CA VAL A 247 -0.19 -8.88 -4.97
C VAL A 247 0.40 -9.56 -3.73
N LEU A 248 1.57 -9.11 -3.29
CA LEU A 248 2.21 -9.60 -2.06
C LEU A 248 2.52 -8.44 -1.12
N LEU A 249 2.01 -8.52 0.11
CA LEU A 249 2.41 -7.68 1.24
C LEU A 249 3.05 -8.58 2.29
N GLU A 250 4.35 -8.42 2.57
CA GLU A 250 5.07 -9.34 3.46
C GLU A 250 6.11 -8.66 4.35
N GLY A 251 6.05 -8.95 5.64
CA GLY A 251 7.09 -8.63 6.63
C GLY A 251 7.14 -7.19 7.11
N VAL A 252 6.37 -6.29 6.51
CA VAL A 252 6.38 -4.84 6.78
C VAL A 252 5.32 -4.41 7.78
N THR A 253 5.47 -3.20 8.31
CA THR A 253 4.48 -2.56 9.17
C THR A 253 3.84 -1.37 8.46
N PHE A 254 2.50 -1.33 8.44
CA PHE A 254 1.73 -0.15 8.04
C PHE A 254 1.11 0.47 9.27
N LYS A 255 1.21 1.77 9.44
CA LYS A 255 0.66 2.43 10.61
C LYS A 255 0.16 3.83 10.35
N ASN A 256 -0.67 4.30 11.28
CA ASN A 256 -1.08 5.69 11.39
C ASN A 256 -1.68 6.24 10.08
N SER A 257 -2.63 5.49 9.50
CA SER A 257 -3.28 5.85 8.25
C SER A 257 -4.16 7.11 8.40
N PRO A 258 -4.30 7.93 7.34
CA PRO A 258 -5.26 9.03 7.30
C PRO A 258 -6.73 8.60 7.41
N SER A 259 -7.09 7.43 6.84
CA SER A 259 -8.38 6.76 6.96
C SER A 259 -8.17 5.25 7.01
N TRP A 260 -8.88 4.42 6.24
CA TRP A 260 -8.58 2.99 6.12
C TRP A 260 -7.10 2.77 5.78
N CYS A 261 -6.52 1.67 6.26
CA CYS A 261 -5.10 1.44 6.05
C CYS A 261 -4.84 0.73 4.71
N LEU A 262 -5.27 -0.50 4.58
CA LEU A 262 -5.07 -1.29 3.37
C LEU A 262 -6.40 -1.49 2.64
N HIS A 263 -6.49 -1.04 1.39
CA HIS A 263 -7.68 -1.14 0.56
C HIS A 263 -7.36 -1.70 -0.83
N PRO A 264 -7.24 -3.03 -0.96
CA PRO A 264 -7.32 -3.70 -2.25
C PRO A 264 -8.77 -3.68 -2.75
N LEU A 265 -8.97 -3.21 -4.00
CA LEU A 265 -10.27 -3.11 -4.65
C LEU A 265 -10.25 -3.82 -6.00
N SER A 266 -11.14 -4.79 -6.22
CA SER A 266 -11.22 -5.58 -7.46
C SER A 266 -9.89 -6.25 -7.83
N CYS A 267 -9.09 -6.65 -6.83
CA CYS A 267 -7.81 -7.31 -7.01
C CYS A 267 -7.97 -8.84 -7.02
N GLU A 268 -6.99 -9.53 -7.62
CA GLU A 268 -6.97 -10.99 -7.74
C GLU A 268 -5.61 -11.55 -7.31
N ASP A 269 -5.61 -12.70 -6.65
CA ASP A 269 -4.41 -13.35 -6.12
C ASP A 269 -3.61 -12.46 -5.15
N ILE A 270 -4.17 -12.26 -3.95
CA ILE A 270 -3.61 -11.39 -2.92
C ILE A 270 -3.04 -12.22 -1.80
N THR A 271 -1.81 -11.95 -1.43
CA THR A 271 -1.19 -12.51 -0.22
C THR A 271 -0.79 -11.40 0.73
N VAL A 272 -1.28 -11.50 1.95
CA VAL A 272 -0.90 -10.68 3.10
C VAL A 272 -0.31 -11.62 4.13
N ASN A 273 1.01 -11.57 4.32
CA ASN A 273 1.75 -12.50 5.16
C ASN A 273 2.70 -11.78 6.12
N ASN A 274 2.62 -12.11 7.40
CA ASN A 274 3.56 -11.62 8.41
C ASN A 274 3.71 -10.09 8.43
N ILE A 275 2.61 -9.34 8.23
CA ILE A 275 2.58 -7.88 8.36
C ILE A 275 1.99 -7.44 9.70
N GLN A 276 2.24 -6.18 10.04
CA GLN A 276 1.54 -5.49 11.12
C GLN A 276 0.81 -4.28 10.57
N VAL A 277 -0.45 -4.11 10.96
CA VAL A 277 -1.21 -2.88 10.71
C VAL A 277 -1.60 -2.29 12.05
N ILE A 278 -1.20 -1.04 12.32
CA ILE A 278 -1.39 -0.39 13.61
C ILE A 278 -1.99 1.00 13.42
N ASN A 279 -3.25 1.17 13.78
CA ASN A 279 -3.91 2.47 13.82
C ASN A 279 -4.30 2.83 15.26
N PRO A 280 -4.23 4.12 15.67
CA PRO A 280 -4.64 4.53 17.01
C PRO A 280 -6.11 4.19 17.31
N TRP A 281 -6.42 3.84 18.56
CA TRP A 281 -7.80 3.49 19.00
C TRP A 281 -8.83 4.59 18.73
N TYR A 282 -8.39 5.85 18.63
CA TYR A 282 -9.25 7.01 18.39
C TYR A 282 -9.39 7.33 16.90
N SER A 283 -8.70 6.61 16.03
CA SER A 283 -8.74 6.88 14.59
C SER A 283 -10.12 6.56 14.03
N GLN A 284 -10.80 7.60 13.52
CA GLN A 284 -12.09 7.45 12.87
C GLN A 284 -11.90 6.93 11.45
N ASN A 285 -12.64 5.89 11.07
CA ASN A 285 -12.42 5.11 9.86
C ASN A 285 -10.97 4.60 9.78
N GLY A 286 -10.47 4.13 10.91
CA GLY A 286 -9.11 3.62 11.03
C GLY A 286 -9.03 2.11 10.84
N ASP A 287 -9.86 1.55 9.94
CA ASP A 287 -9.91 0.14 9.58
C ASP A 287 -8.53 -0.32 9.11
N ALA A 288 -8.14 -1.55 9.46
CA ALA A 288 -6.81 -2.03 9.11
C ALA A 288 -6.75 -2.64 7.71
N LEU A 289 -7.73 -3.46 7.32
CA LEU A 289 -7.80 -4.07 6.00
C LEU A 289 -9.25 -4.10 5.50
N ASP A 290 -9.49 -3.43 4.39
CA ASP A 290 -10.76 -3.43 3.65
C ASP A 290 -10.58 -4.19 2.34
N LEU A 291 -10.88 -5.47 2.33
CA LEU A 291 -10.82 -6.32 1.14
C LEU A 291 -12.12 -6.18 0.36
N GLU A 292 -12.12 -5.39 -0.72
CA GLU A 292 -13.34 -5.04 -1.46
C GLU A 292 -13.34 -5.65 -2.87
N SER A 293 -14.37 -6.45 -3.17
CA SER A 293 -14.57 -7.06 -4.50
C SER A 293 -13.37 -7.87 -5.00
N CYS A 294 -12.58 -8.43 -4.07
CA CYS A 294 -11.36 -9.16 -4.38
C CYS A 294 -11.59 -10.66 -4.51
N LYS A 295 -10.69 -11.35 -5.21
CA LYS A 295 -10.72 -12.79 -5.41
C LYS A 295 -9.41 -13.44 -5.04
N ASN A 296 -9.49 -14.64 -4.44
CA ASN A 296 -8.34 -15.46 -4.08
C ASN A 296 -7.37 -14.73 -3.16
N ALA A 297 -7.73 -14.55 -1.90
CA ALA A 297 -6.92 -13.85 -0.91
C ALA A 297 -6.49 -14.75 0.24
N LEU A 298 -5.20 -14.68 0.58
CA LEU A 298 -4.62 -15.26 1.80
C LEU A 298 -4.21 -14.14 2.74
N ILE A 299 -4.72 -14.16 3.96
CA ILE A 299 -4.37 -13.23 5.04
C ILE A 299 -3.88 -14.08 6.20
N ILE A 300 -2.57 -14.15 6.40
CA ILE A 300 -1.94 -15.11 7.31
C ILE A 300 -0.85 -14.48 8.16
N ASN A 301 -0.62 -15.05 9.35
CA ASN A 301 0.49 -14.69 10.24
C ASN A 301 0.59 -13.18 10.55
N SER A 302 -0.49 -12.45 10.47
CA SER A 302 -0.50 -10.98 10.50
C SER A 302 -1.25 -10.42 11.71
N VAL A 303 -0.91 -9.19 12.11
CA VAL A 303 -1.53 -8.49 13.24
C VAL A 303 -2.25 -7.25 12.72
N PHE A 304 -3.52 -7.10 13.10
CA PHE A 304 -4.37 -5.96 12.75
C PHE A 304 -4.88 -5.31 14.04
N ASP A 305 -4.23 -4.20 14.44
CA ASP A 305 -4.62 -3.37 15.60
C ASP A 305 -5.19 -2.06 15.07
N ALA A 306 -6.50 -1.92 15.10
CA ALA A 306 -7.23 -0.88 14.41
C ALA A 306 -8.04 0.00 15.37
N GLY A 307 -8.30 1.22 14.97
CA GLY A 307 -9.21 2.14 15.68
C GLY A 307 -10.67 1.94 15.30
N ASP A 308 -10.93 1.14 14.26
CA ASP A 308 -12.23 0.73 13.75
C ASP A 308 -12.16 -0.78 13.42
N ASP A 309 -12.66 -1.26 12.28
CA ASP A 309 -12.64 -2.68 11.93
C ASP A 309 -11.21 -3.20 11.65
N ALA A 310 -10.89 -4.40 12.15
CA ALA A 310 -9.60 -5.04 11.88
C ALA A 310 -9.51 -5.59 10.45
N ILE A 311 -10.53 -6.36 10.03
CA ILE A 311 -10.64 -6.90 8.67
C ILE A 311 -12.10 -6.77 8.22
N CYS A 312 -12.31 -6.06 7.11
CA CYS A 312 -13.59 -5.97 6.43
C CYS A 312 -13.56 -6.71 5.10
N ILE A 313 -14.59 -7.50 4.83
CA ILE A 313 -14.82 -8.13 3.54
C ILE A 313 -16.03 -7.47 2.90
N LYS A 314 -15.81 -6.75 1.80
CA LYS A 314 -16.81 -5.87 1.17
C LYS A 314 -16.99 -6.23 -0.31
N SER A 315 -18.17 -5.93 -0.87
CA SER A 315 -18.50 -6.17 -2.29
C SER A 315 -19.14 -4.94 -2.93
N GLY A 316 -18.72 -3.75 -2.48
CA GLY A 316 -19.29 -2.49 -2.89
C GLY A 316 -20.54 -2.10 -2.09
N LYS A 317 -21.15 -0.97 -2.42
CA LYS A 317 -22.30 -0.41 -1.73
C LYS A 317 -23.31 0.16 -2.70
N ASP A 318 -24.58 0.03 -2.34
CA ASP A 318 -25.74 0.60 -3.03
C ASP A 318 -25.73 0.34 -4.56
N GLU A 319 -26.07 1.34 -5.36
CA GLU A 319 -26.10 1.22 -6.81
C GLU A 319 -24.69 1.04 -7.41
N ASN A 320 -23.67 1.70 -6.85
CA ASN A 320 -22.30 1.57 -7.33
C ASN A 320 -21.80 0.12 -7.17
N GLY A 321 -22.07 -0.51 -6.03
CA GLY A 321 -21.74 -1.91 -5.79
C GLY A 321 -22.51 -2.86 -6.72
N ARG A 322 -23.82 -2.65 -6.88
CA ARG A 322 -24.67 -3.46 -7.81
C ARG A 322 -24.20 -3.33 -9.25
N ARG A 323 -23.85 -2.11 -9.69
CA ARG A 323 -23.33 -1.86 -11.03
C ARG A 323 -21.96 -2.54 -11.26
N ARG A 324 -21.09 -2.52 -10.25
CA ARG A 324 -19.80 -3.23 -10.30
C ARG A 324 -20.00 -4.73 -10.40
N GLY A 325 -20.93 -5.31 -9.64
CA GLY A 325 -21.29 -6.72 -9.71
C GLY A 325 -20.19 -7.69 -9.35
N GLU A 326 -19.17 -7.27 -8.62
CA GLU A 326 -18.00 -8.06 -8.26
C GLU A 326 -18.06 -8.46 -6.78
N PRO A 327 -18.30 -9.74 -6.45
CA PRO A 327 -18.26 -10.21 -5.07
C PRO A 327 -16.81 -10.32 -4.55
N CYS A 328 -16.62 -10.17 -3.25
CA CYS A 328 -15.42 -10.61 -2.58
C CYS A 328 -15.53 -12.12 -2.30
N GLN A 329 -14.58 -12.94 -2.78
CA GLN A 329 -14.70 -14.40 -2.70
C GLN A 329 -13.36 -15.12 -2.61
N ASN A 330 -13.39 -16.34 -2.12
CA ASN A 330 -12.20 -17.20 -1.94
C ASN A 330 -11.16 -16.54 -1.01
N VAL A 331 -11.54 -16.32 0.24
CA VAL A 331 -10.70 -15.66 1.25
C VAL A 331 -10.37 -16.64 2.36
N ILE A 332 -9.09 -16.78 2.68
CA ILE A 332 -8.61 -17.50 3.86
C ILE A 332 -7.97 -16.47 4.80
N VAL A 333 -8.41 -16.49 6.05
CA VAL A 333 -7.79 -15.73 7.16
C VAL A 333 -7.34 -16.76 8.20
N LYS A 334 -6.02 -16.78 8.56
CA LYS A 334 -5.45 -17.79 9.46
C LYS A 334 -4.28 -17.26 10.29
#